data_93ed0fb5a3c82dc7d8a7abe861e9e5e3
#
_entry.id   93ed0fb5a3c82dc7d8a7abe861e9e5e3
#
_cell.length_a   1.000
_cell.length_b   1.000
_cell.length_c   1.000
_cell.angle_alpha   90.00
_cell.angle_beta   90.00
_cell.angle_gamma   90.00
#
_symmetry.space_group_name_H-M   'P 1'
#
loop_
_entity.id
_entity.type
_entity.pdbx_description
1 polymer ?
#
loop_
_entity_poly.entity_id
_entity_poly.type
_entity_poly.pdbx_seq_one_letter_code
_entity_poly.pdbx_strand_id
1 'polypeptide(L)'
;NRFKKNIPSNYERITFLNKMSLENYIKLCGRSSVLLDTLYFGAGNSFHESMLYGTPTVSMPSENLKSRIVLGAYKQMKINDPPIVTCIDDYVQKAVEIANLDEKKMLETKRYYSENAKIFLFENDEAVKDLERIFLKLL
;
A
#
# COMPACT_ATOMS: atom_id res chain seq x y z
N ASN A 1 -21.14 14.14 10.79
CA ASN A 1 -20.03 13.64 10.01
C ASN A 1 -18.72 14.27 10.49
N ARG A 2 -17.75 13.46 10.90
CA ARG A 2 -16.46 13.90 11.50
C ARG A 2 -15.62 14.73 10.51
N PHE A 3 -15.58 14.35 9.24
CA PHE A 3 -14.84 15.10 8.21
C PHE A 3 -15.47 16.49 7.98
N LYS A 4 -16.78 16.58 7.85
CA LYS A 4 -17.46 17.87 7.68
C LYS A 4 -17.17 18.83 8.83
N LYS A 5 -17.03 18.31 10.08
CA LYS A 5 -16.71 19.10 11.26
C LYS A 5 -15.26 19.60 11.27
N ASN A 6 -14.30 18.74 10.89
CA ASN A 6 -12.87 19.01 11.06
C ASN A 6 -12.20 19.65 9.83
N ILE A 7 -12.75 19.43 8.62
CA ILE A 7 -12.21 19.99 7.38
C ILE A 7 -13.34 20.52 6.47
N PRO A 8 -14.15 21.47 6.96
CA PRO A 8 -15.34 21.93 6.25
C PRO A 8 -15.06 22.50 4.86
N SER A 9 -13.95 23.23 4.67
CA SER A 9 -13.53 23.83 3.41
C SER A 9 -13.17 22.83 2.30
N ASN A 10 -12.79 21.61 2.67
CA ASN A 10 -12.39 20.56 1.73
C ASN A 10 -13.37 19.39 1.68
N TYR A 11 -14.47 19.45 2.43
CA TYR A 11 -15.42 18.36 2.54
C TYR A 11 -16.03 17.94 1.19
N GLU A 12 -16.31 18.89 0.32
CA GLU A 12 -16.86 18.67 -1.02
C GLU A 12 -15.93 17.83 -1.93
N ARG A 13 -14.64 17.76 -1.58
CA ARG A 13 -13.65 16.96 -2.30
C ARG A 13 -13.57 15.50 -1.82
N ILE A 14 -14.33 15.15 -0.77
CA ILE A 14 -14.33 13.83 -0.16
C ILE A 14 -15.50 13.03 -0.70
N THR A 15 -15.22 11.90 -1.32
CA THR A 15 -16.23 10.95 -1.79
C THR A 15 -16.22 9.71 -0.91
N PHE A 16 -17.34 9.43 -0.26
CA PHE A 16 -17.56 8.18 0.46
C PHE A 16 -18.17 7.16 -0.47
N LEU A 17 -17.47 6.07 -0.67
CA LEU A 17 -17.90 5.01 -1.56
C LEU A 17 -18.77 3.99 -0.80
N ASN A 18 -19.81 3.51 -1.48
CA ASN A 18 -20.59 2.39 -0.99
C ASN A 18 -19.78 1.09 -1.08
N LYS A 19 -20.25 0.07 -0.35
CA LYS A 19 -19.68 -1.28 -0.46
C LYS A 19 -19.77 -1.75 -1.91
N MET A 20 -18.70 -2.32 -2.41
CA MET A 20 -18.60 -2.81 -3.79
C MET A 20 -18.04 -4.23 -3.81
N SER A 21 -18.07 -4.89 -4.96
CA SER A 21 -17.41 -6.18 -5.16
C SER A 21 -15.89 -6.04 -5.06
N LEU A 22 -15.20 -7.13 -4.73
CA LEU A 22 -13.74 -7.16 -4.66
C LEU A 22 -13.12 -6.72 -6.00
N GLU A 23 -13.66 -7.20 -7.11
CA GLU A 23 -13.18 -6.83 -8.46
C GLU A 23 -13.24 -5.31 -8.68
N ASN A 24 -14.36 -4.68 -8.33
CA ASN A 24 -14.50 -3.23 -8.48
C ASN A 24 -13.56 -2.47 -7.54
N TYR A 25 -13.34 -2.99 -6.32
CA TYR A 25 -12.40 -2.40 -5.37
C TYR A 25 -10.96 -2.45 -5.91
N ILE A 26 -10.53 -3.59 -6.43
CA ILE A 26 -9.21 -3.74 -7.03
C ILE A 26 -9.02 -2.80 -8.23
N LYS A 27 -10.03 -2.69 -9.11
CA LYS A 27 -10.01 -1.72 -10.22
C LYS A 27 -9.92 -0.27 -9.74
N LEU A 28 -10.62 0.06 -8.65
CA LEU A 28 -10.54 1.38 -8.03
C LEU A 28 -9.14 1.66 -7.49
N CYS A 29 -8.53 0.70 -6.79
CA CYS A 29 -7.14 0.81 -6.34
C CYS A 29 -6.21 1.07 -7.53
N GLY A 30 -6.37 0.33 -8.63
CA GLY A 30 -5.59 0.52 -9.85
C GLY A 30 -5.73 1.90 -10.52
N ARG A 31 -6.89 2.54 -10.37
CA ARG A 31 -7.15 3.91 -10.88
C ARG A 31 -6.65 5.00 -9.93
N SER A 32 -6.42 4.68 -8.68
CA SER A 32 -5.93 5.64 -7.69
C SER A 32 -4.47 5.99 -7.97
N SER A 33 -4.09 7.25 -7.76
CA SER A 33 -2.70 7.69 -7.89
C SER A 33 -1.85 7.19 -6.74
N VAL A 34 -2.41 7.22 -5.52
CA VAL A 34 -1.73 6.81 -4.28
C VAL A 34 -2.74 6.26 -3.29
N LEU A 35 -2.32 5.28 -2.49
CA LEU A 35 -3.04 4.83 -1.31
C LEU A 35 -2.37 5.38 -0.06
N LEU A 36 -3.19 5.66 0.95
CA LEU A 36 -2.75 6.15 2.25
C LEU A 36 -2.92 5.05 3.27
N ASP A 37 -1.79 4.52 3.75
CA ASP A 37 -1.79 3.52 4.80
C ASP A 37 -2.26 4.12 6.14
N THR A 38 -3.01 3.36 6.92
CA THR A 38 -3.49 3.84 8.21
C THR A 38 -2.44 3.68 9.30
N LEU A 39 -2.32 4.68 10.18
CA LEU A 39 -1.21 4.80 11.13
C LEU A 39 -1.18 3.71 12.22
N TYR A 40 -2.34 3.22 12.64
CA TYR A 40 -2.46 2.30 13.79
C TYR A 40 -2.65 0.85 13.41
N PHE A 41 -3.25 0.61 12.26
CA PHE A 41 -3.49 -0.72 11.73
C PHE A 41 -3.28 -0.67 10.21
N GLY A 42 -2.11 -1.07 9.78
CA GLY A 42 -1.70 -0.96 8.38
C GLY A 42 -2.54 -1.79 7.41
N ALA A 43 -2.49 -1.39 6.17
CA ALA A 43 -3.13 -2.09 5.07
C ALA A 43 -2.49 -3.47 4.89
N GLY A 44 -3.27 -4.52 5.11
CA GLY A 44 -2.91 -5.90 4.84
C GLY A 44 -3.35 -6.31 3.44
N ASN A 45 -4.51 -6.96 3.34
CA ASN A 45 -5.06 -7.41 2.05
C ASN A 45 -5.19 -6.27 1.04
N SER A 46 -5.67 -5.09 1.49
CA SER A 46 -5.82 -3.93 0.60
C SER A 46 -4.50 -3.48 -0.04
N PHE A 47 -3.37 -3.61 0.67
CA PHE A 47 -2.07 -3.36 0.07
C PHE A 47 -1.77 -4.39 -1.03
N HIS A 48 -1.89 -5.69 -0.72
CA HIS A 48 -1.63 -6.75 -1.69
C HIS A 48 -2.54 -6.63 -2.92
N GLU A 49 -3.83 -6.37 -2.71
CA GLU A 49 -4.79 -6.13 -3.78
C GLU A 49 -4.41 -4.93 -4.66
N SER A 50 -3.90 -3.85 -4.07
CA SER A 50 -3.45 -2.68 -4.81
C SER A 50 -2.18 -2.93 -5.63
N MET A 51 -1.32 -3.85 -5.17
CA MET A 51 -0.08 -4.21 -5.87
C MET A 51 -0.33 -5.03 -7.14
N LEU A 52 -1.54 -5.57 -7.36
CA LEU A 52 -1.92 -6.13 -8.66
C LEU A 52 -1.82 -5.09 -9.79
N TYR A 53 -2.03 -3.83 -9.46
CA TYR A 53 -1.87 -2.69 -10.36
C TYR A 53 -0.65 -1.80 -10.02
N GLY A 54 0.11 -2.15 -9.00
CA GLY A 54 1.30 -1.42 -8.58
C GLY A 54 1.02 -0.02 -8.03
N THR A 55 -0.17 0.21 -7.45
CA THR A 55 -0.52 1.53 -6.91
C THR A 55 0.32 1.86 -5.68
N PRO A 56 1.12 2.95 -5.69
CA PRO A 56 1.98 3.30 -4.57
C PRO A 56 1.19 3.52 -3.28
N THR A 57 1.70 3.03 -2.17
CA THR A 57 1.08 3.17 -0.85
C THR A 57 2.04 3.88 0.11
N VAL A 58 1.72 5.11 0.50
CA VAL A 58 2.50 5.83 1.51
C VAL A 58 2.21 5.25 2.88
N SER A 59 3.24 4.89 3.63
CA SER A 59 3.11 4.31 4.97
C SER A 59 4.05 4.98 5.97
N MET A 60 3.55 5.13 7.20
CA MET A 60 4.31 5.58 8.35
C MET A 60 4.24 4.50 9.44
N PRO A 61 5.11 3.48 9.37
CA PRO A 61 5.07 2.35 10.29
C PRO A 61 5.51 2.77 11.70
N SER A 62 4.85 2.20 12.71
CA SER A 62 5.28 2.29 14.11
C SER A 62 6.07 1.04 14.53
N GLU A 63 6.33 0.89 15.82
CA GLU A 63 6.96 -0.31 16.39
C GLU A 63 6.05 -1.54 16.37
N ASN A 64 4.74 -1.34 16.31
CA ASN A 64 3.75 -2.41 16.31
C ASN A 64 3.73 -3.17 14.97
N LEU A 65 3.78 -4.49 15.01
CA LEU A 65 3.75 -5.35 13.83
C LEU A 65 2.60 -5.03 12.87
N LYS A 66 1.41 -4.76 13.40
CA LYS A 66 0.20 -4.46 12.61
C LYS A 66 0.28 -3.20 11.75
N SER A 67 1.20 -2.27 12.05
CA SER A 67 1.47 -1.07 11.25
C SER A 67 2.67 -1.23 10.30
N ARG A 68 3.34 -2.39 10.30
CA ARG A 68 4.57 -2.65 9.54
C ARG A 68 4.38 -3.56 8.34
N ILE A 69 3.14 -3.93 8.02
CA ILE A 69 2.82 -4.86 6.93
C ILE A 69 3.32 -4.29 5.60
N VAL A 70 2.98 -3.03 5.31
CA VAL A 70 3.39 -2.34 4.07
C VAL A 70 4.92 -2.22 3.98
N LEU A 71 5.59 -1.87 5.09
CA LEU A 71 7.06 -1.82 5.15
C LEU A 71 7.68 -3.19 4.83
N GLY A 72 7.15 -4.25 5.44
CA GLY A 72 7.61 -5.63 5.20
C GLY A 72 7.43 -6.04 3.74
N ALA A 73 6.26 -5.76 3.19
CA ALA A 73 5.94 -6.08 1.81
C ALA A 73 6.84 -5.32 0.80
N TYR A 74 7.09 -4.03 1.00
CA TYR A 74 8.02 -3.28 0.14
C TYR A 74 9.46 -3.82 0.21
N LYS A 75 9.91 -4.24 1.40
CA LYS A 75 11.22 -4.91 1.55
C LYS A 75 11.27 -6.22 0.78
N GLN A 76 10.23 -7.04 0.90
CA GLN A 76 10.11 -8.32 0.18
C GLN A 76 10.07 -8.10 -1.34
N MET A 77 9.34 -7.09 -1.80
CA MET A 77 9.28 -6.68 -3.21
C MET A 77 10.59 -6.08 -3.74
N LYS A 78 11.58 -5.83 -2.88
CA LYS A 78 12.86 -5.19 -3.23
C LYS A 78 12.67 -3.83 -3.91
N ILE A 79 11.68 -3.06 -3.44
CA ILE A 79 11.44 -1.72 -3.95
C ILE A 79 12.56 -0.79 -3.47
N ASN A 80 13.23 -0.15 -4.42
CA ASN A 80 14.17 0.91 -4.13
C ASN A 80 13.41 2.17 -3.75
N ASP A 81 13.80 2.81 -2.63
CA ASP A 81 13.19 4.04 -2.13
C ASP A 81 11.65 3.98 -2.02
N PRO A 82 11.11 3.03 -1.23
CA PRO A 82 9.67 2.92 -1.06
C PRO A 82 9.13 4.16 -0.31
N PRO A 83 7.85 4.53 -0.49
CA PRO A 83 7.25 5.68 0.16
C PRO A 83 6.94 5.40 1.65
N ILE A 84 8.00 5.13 2.40
CA ILE A 84 7.99 4.88 3.85
C ILE A 84 8.58 6.11 4.53
N VAL A 85 7.82 6.67 5.44
CA VAL A 85 8.17 7.91 6.15
C VAL A 85 8.10 7.73 7.66
N THR A 86 8.64 8.70 8.40
CA THR A 86 8.74 8.62 9.87
C THR A 86 7.96 9.71 10.60
N CYS A 87 7.44 10.71 9.88
CA CYS A 87 6.62 11.76 10.48
C CYS A 87 5.41 12.11 9.59
N ILE A 88 4.45 12.80 10.18
CA ILE A 88 3.19 13.18 9.51
C ILE A 88 3.42 14.16 8.37
N ASP A 89 4.34 15.10 8.54
CA ASP A 89 4.60 16.10 7.49
C ASP A 89 5.16 15.44 6.23
N ASP A 90 6.12 14.53 6.39
CA ASP A 90 6.67 13.73 5.28
C ASP A 90 5.60 12.81 4.68
N TYR A 91 4.67 12.27 5.49
CA TYR A 91 3.57 11.44 5.02
C TYR A 91 2.67 12.22 4.05
N VAL A 92 2.29 13.43 4.44
CA VAL A 92 1.47 14.31 3.60
C VAL A 92 2.24 14.74 2.36
N GLN A 93 3.49 15.19 2.52
CA GLN A 93 4.32 15.63 1.42
C GLN A 93 4.54 14.51 0.39
N LYS A 94 4.89 13.29 0.84
CA LYS A 94 5.12 12.14 -0.04
C LYS A 94 3.84 11.73 -0.79
N ALA A 95 2.69 11.79 -0.11
CA ALA A 95 1.40 11.50 -0.75
C ALA A 95 1.06 12.50 -1.85
N VAL A 96 1.28 13.79 -1.60
CA VAL A 96 1.06 14.86 -2.58
C VAL A 96 2.05 14.77 -3.74
N GLU A 97 3.33 14.50 -3.46
CA GLU A 97 4.36 14.27 -4.48
C GLU A 97 3.95 13.16 -5.46
N ILE A 98 3.57 11.99 -4.93
CA ILE A 98 3.14 10.86 -5.74
C ILE A 98 1.86 11.18 -6.52
N ALA A 99 0.87 11.81 -5.87
CA ALA A 99 -0.39 12.15 -6.52
C ALA A 99 -0.25 13.13 -7.70
N ASN A 100 0.82 13.93 -7.69
CA ASN A 100 1.14 14.92 -8.74
C ASN A 100 2.18 14.43 -9.76
N LEU A 101 2.55 13.16 -9.75
CA LEU A 101 3.37 12.60 -10.83
C LEU A 101 2.66 12.77 -12.18
N ASP A 102 3.41 13.10 -13.21
CA ASP A 102 2.90 13.07 -14.56
C ASP A 102 2.47 11.62 -14.96
N GLU A 103 1.62 11.52 -15.97
CA GLU A 103 1.05 10.23 -16.39
C GLU A 103 2.13 9.20 -16.73
N LYS A 104 3.20 9.62 -17.39
CA LYS A 104 4.30 8.72 -17.78
C LYS A 104 5.01 8.15 -16.56
N LYS A 105 5.41 9.01 -15.62
CA LYS A 105 6.08 8.59 -14.38
C LYS A 105 5.17 7.73 -13.52
N MET A 106 3.89 8.07 -13.42
CA MET A 106 2.91 7.25 -12.69
C MET A 106 2.80 5.85 -13.31
N LEU A 107 2.74 5.75 -14.63
CA LEU A 107 2.66 4.46 -15.32
C LEU A 107 3.94 3.64 -15.10
N GLU A 108 5.11 4.25 -15.22
CA GLU A 108 6.41 3.61 -14.94
C GLU A 108 6.51 3.12 -13.49
N THR A 109 6.08 3.93 -12.53
CA THR A 109 6.05 3.55 -11.10
C THR A 109 5.13 2.37 -10.86
N LYS A 110 3.91 2.42 -11.37
CA LYS A 110 2.94 1.34 -11.21
C LYS A 110 3.42 0.03 -11.85
N ARG A 111 4.01 0.13 -13.02
CA ARG A 111 4.61 -1.02 -13.70
C ARG A 111 5.72 -1.63 -12.86
N TYR A 112 6.67 -0.82 -12.40
CA TYR A 112 7.77 -1.27 -11.55
C TYR A 112 7.27 -1.98 -10.29
N TYR A 113 6.25 -1.43 -9.61
CA TYR A 113 5.71 -2.02 -8.39
C TYR A 113 4.95 -3.33 -8.68
N SER A 114 4.11 -3.36 -9.72
CA SER A 114 3.36 -4.58 -10.06
C SER A 114 4.25 -5.72 -10.54
N GLU A 115 5.32 -5.42 -11.29
CA GLU A 115 6.30 -6.42 -11.72
C GLU A 115 7.06 -7.01 -10.52
N ASN A 116 7.52 -6.16 -9.60
CA ASN A 116 8.18 -6.64 -8.38
C ASN A 116 7.23 -7.42 -7.46
N ALA A 117 5.97 -7.00 -7.36
CA ALA A 117 4.98 -7.75 -6.60
C ALA A 117 4.75 -9.15 -7.16
N LYS A 118 4.66 -9.31 -8.48
CA LYS A 118 4.52 -10.62 -9.13
C LYS A 118 5.70 -11.55 -8.84
N ILE A 119 6.92 -11.00 -8.83
CA ILE A 119 8.13 -11.81 -8.68
C ILE A 119 8.39 -12.16 -7.21
N PHE A 120 8.16 -11.23 -6.28
CA PHE A 120 8.67 -11.35 -4.92
C PHE A 120 7.60 -11.40 -3.83
N LEU A 121 6.37 -10.93 -4.12
CA LEU A 121 5.31 -10.85 -3.12
C LEU A 121 4.25 -11.93 -3.30
N PHE A 122 3.81 -12.15 -4.55
CA PHE A 122 2.79 -13.15 -4.85
C PHE A 122 3.43 -14.51 -5.11
N GLU A 123 2.72 -15.59 -4.73
CA GLU A 123 3.11 -16.98 -4.99
C GLU A 123 4.56 -17.30 -4.55
N ASN A 124 4.95 -16.78 -3.38
CA ASN A 124 6.31 -16.93 -2.86
C ASN A 124 6.52 -18.31 -2.22
N ASP A 125 7.00 -19.27 -3.02
CA ASP A 125 7.30 -20.64 -2.57
C ASP A 125 8.37 -20.69 -1.46
N GLU A 126 9.27 -19.72 -1.37
CA GLU A 126 10.29 -19.69 -0.31
C GLU A 126 9.67 -19.54 1.08
N ALA A 127 8.59 -18.76 1.22
CA ALA A 127 7.88 -18.62 2.47
C ALA A 127 7.24 -19.97 2.91
N VAL A 128 6.73 -20.75 1.96
CA VAL A 128 6.19 -22.09 2.22
C VAL A 128 7.29 -23.04 2.67
N LYS A 129 8.41 -23.06 1.95
CA LYS A 129 9.58 -23.88 2.32
C LYS A 129 10.18 -23.52 3.68
N ASP A 130 10.18 -22.24 4.05
CA ASP A 130 10.64 -21.80 5.37
C ASP A 130 9.72 -22.30 6.49
N LEU A 131 8.39 -22.27 6.27
CA LEU A 131 7.43 -22.87 7.20
C LEU A 131 7.62 -24.39 7.32
N GLU A 132 7.77 -25.09 6.21
CA GLU A 132 8.03 -26.54 6.21
C GLU A 132 9.30 -26.88 7.01
N ARG A 133 10.39 -26.13 6.81
CA ARG A 133 11.64 -26.31 7.58
C ARG A 133 11.44 -26.10 9.10
N ILE A 134 10.58 -25.14 9.48
CA ILE A 134 10.29 -24.91 10.89
C ILE A 134 9.50 -26.09 11.46
N PHE A 135 8.45 -26.55 10.77
CA PHE A 135 7.66 -27.68 11.22
C PHE A 135 8.49 -28.96 11.35
N LEU A 136 9.35 -29.24 10.37
CA LEU A 136 10.25 -30.40 10.42
C LEU A 136 11.26 -30.37 11.58
N LYS A 137 11.60 -29.20 12.11
CA LYS A 137 12.45 -29.06 13.28
C LYS A 137 11.74 -29.24 14.61
N LEU A 138 10.40 -29.18 14.61
CA LEU A 138 9.58 -29.33 15.79
C LEU A 138 9.06 -30.78 15.99
N LEU A 139 9.22 -31.61 14.97
CA LEU A 139 8.95 -33.06 15.00
C LEU A 139 10.17 -33.84 15.45
#